data_9586655fd776c4aaa9575174b3120132
#
_entry.id   9586655fd776c4aaa9575174b3120132
#
_cell.length_a   1.000
_cell.length_b   1.000
_cell.length_c   1.000
_cell.angle_alpha   90.00
_cell.angle_beta   90.00
_cell.angle_gamma   90.00
#
_symmetry.space_group_name_H-M   'P 1'
#
loop_
_entity.id
_entity.type
_entity.pdbx_description
1 polymer ?
#
loop_
_entity_poly.entity_id
_entity_poly.type
_entity_poly.pdbx_seq_one_letter_code
_entity_poly.pdbx_strand_id
1 'polypeptide(L)'
;MATYEQELQKAQQELNKWFLGKTSKRYESGSGGPATISSGVGDPGGISYGSYQLSTTKGTLAEYLKYSDNYNHAFDGLKPKTKEFDQKWKELANNDPQFHQSQHEFIASKHHQPQLQALKQAGFDFFERGKAVQDMVWSLAVQHRDYTVDKIKRAQDESGLNFKTATDAEIIEAVYDSKLRHY
;
A
#
# COMPACT_ATOMS: atom_id res chain seq x y z
N MET A 1 4.94 -22.61 -29.17
CA MET A 1 3.97 -21.61 -28.73
C MET A 1 3.07 -22.25 -27.69
N ALA A 2 2.78 -21.58 -26.58
CA ALA A 2 1.82 -22.05 -25.58
C ALA A 2 0.41 -22.05 -26.22
N THR A 3 -0.43 -23.04 -25.88
CA THR A 3 -1.82 -23.05 -26.33
C THR A 3 -2.63 -22.00 -25.57
N TYR A 4 -3.76 -21.55 -26.12
CA TYR A 4 -4.68 -20.64 -25.45
C TYR A 4 -5.07 -21.12 -24.05
N GLU A 5 -5.30 -22.41 -23.87
CA GLU A 5 -5.61 -23.01 -22.58
C GLU A 5 -4.46 -22.90 -21.56
N GLN A 6 -3.21 -23.07 -22.02
CA GLN A 6 -2.03 -22.90 -21.16
C GLN A 6 -1.86 -21.42 -20.72
N GLU A 7 -2.12 -20.49 -21.62
CA GLU A 7 -2.09 -19.05 -21.29
C GLU A 7 -3.22 -18.68 -20.32
N LEU A 8 -4.42 -19.24 -20.52
CA LEU A 8 -5.56 -19.01 -19.63
C LEU A 8 -5.30 -19.58 -18.23
N GLN A 9 -4.76 -20.80 -18.13
CA GLN A 9 -4.37 -21.39 -16.84
C GLN A 9 -3.30 -20.56 -16.12
N LYS A 10 -2.30 -20.07 -16.85
CA LYS A 10 -1.27 -19.21 -16.30
C LYS A 10 -1.84 -17.89 -15.79
N ALA A 11 -2.71 -17.26 -16.57
CA ALA A 11 -3.39 -16.04 -16.17
C ALA A 11 -4.25 -16.25 -14.92
N GLN A 12 -4.98 -17.38 -14.85
CA GLN A 12 -5.78 -17.73 -13.67
C GLN A 12 -4.92 -17.99 -12.44
N GLN A 13 -3.76 -18.64 -12.58
CA GLN A 13 -2.81 -18.83 -11.47
C GLN A 13 -2.25 -17.50 -10.98
N GLU A 14 -1.91 -16.57 -11.87
CA GLU A 14 -1.45 -15.23 -11.49
C GLU A 14 -2.56 -14.42 -10.82
N LEU A 15 -3.81 -14.54 -11.28
CA LEU A 15 -4.97 -13.94 -10.61
C LEU A 15 -5.18 -14.48 -9.19
N ASN A 16 -5.00 -15.78 -9.00
CA ASN A 16 -5.13 -16.41 -7.68
C ASN A 16 -4.02 -16.01 -6.70
N LYS A 17 -2.86 -15.60 -7.23
CA LYS A 17 -1.74 -15.07 -6.44
C LYS A 17 -1.79 -13.55 -6.25
N TRP A 18 -2.79 -12.89 -6.87
CA TRP A 18 -2.92 -11.45 -6.72
C TRP A 18 -3.40 -11.09 -5.32
N PHE A 19 -2.84 -10.06 -4.77
CA PHE A 19 -3.30 -9.39 -3.56
C PHE A 19 -3.22 -7.88 -3.78
N LEU A 20 -4.02 -7.13 -3.06
CA LEU A 20 -4.06 -5.67 -3.14
C LEU A 20 -2.68 -5.08 -2.83
N GLY A 21 -2.22 -4.14 -3.66
CA GLY A 21 -0.89 -3.56 -3.56
C GLY A 21 0.25 -4.43 -4.10
N LYS A 22 -0.05 -5.55 -4.78
CA LYS A 22 0.97 -6.44 -5.35
C LYS A 22 1.90 -5.71 -6.31
N THR A 23 1.35 -4.86 -7.16
CA THR A 23 2.12 -4.11 -8.16
C THR A 23 2.96 -3.03 -7.52
N SER A 24 2.41 -2.30 -6.57
CA SER A 24 3.09 -1.20 -5.88
C SER A 24 4.11 -1.68 -4.84
N LYS A 25 3.93 -2.88 -4.28
CA LYS A 25 4.84 -3.48 -3.28
C LYS A 25 6.31 -3.40 -3.71
N ARG A 26 6.60 -3.61 -4.99
CA ARG A 26 7.96 -3.54 -5.55
C ARG A 26 8.57 -2.14 -5.44
N TYR A 27 7.75 -1.10 -5.48
CA TYR A 27 8.16 0.30 -5.45
C TYR A 27 8.06 0.92 -4.06
N GLU A 28 7.14 0.47 -3.23
CA GLU A 28 6.88 1.00 -1.89
C GLU A 28 7.85 0.44 -0.84
N SER A 29 8.24 -0.83 -0.97
CA SER A 29 9.15 -1.49 -0.04
C SER A 29 10.63 -1.32 -0.41
N GLY A 30 10.95 -0.69 -1.55
CA GLY A 30 12.30 -0.71 -2.08
C GLY A 30 12.81 -2.16 -2.22
N SER A 31 14.05 -2.42 -1.86
CA SER A 31 14.59 -3.80 -1.74
C SER A 31 14.31 -4.44 -0.37
N GLY A 32 13.57 -3.74 0.52
CA GLY A 32 13.36 -4.15 1.90
C GLY A 32 12.12 -5.00 2.09
N GLY A 33 12.24 -6.11 2.81
CA GLY A 33 11.13 -6.97 3.23
C GLY A 33 10.55 -6.56 4.60
N PRO A 34 9.70 -7.42 5.20
CA PRO A 34 9.07 -7.16 6.49
C PRO A 34 10.05 -6.95 7.66
N ALA A 35 11.28 -7.46 7.55
CA ALA A 35 12.33 -7.31 8.54
C ALA A 35 13.16 -6.01 8.39
N THR A 36 12.86 -5.18 7.38
CA THR A 36 13.61 -3.94 7.13
C THR A 36 13.38 -2.94 8.24
N ILE A 37 14.49 -2.33 8.69
CA ILE A 37 14.48 -1.20 9.62
C ILE A 37 15.36 -0.12 8.98
N SER A 38 14.80 1.05 8.72
CA SER A 38 15.57 2.17 8.14
C SER A 38 16.51 2.78 9.17
N SER A 39 17.56 3.45 8.71
CA SER A 39 18.47 4.17 9.61
C SER A 39 17.84 5.45 10.18
N GLY A 40 16.81 5.99 9.53
CA GLY A 40 16.21 7.28 9.87
C GLY A 40 17.09 8.49 9.60
N VAL A 41 18.31 8.29 9.08
CA VAL A 41 19.24 9.40 8.81
C VAL A 41 18.75 10.20 7.61
N GLY A 42 18.51 11.49 7.83
CA GLY A 42 18.00 12.39 6.77
C GLY A 42 16.53 12.23 6.45
N ASP A 43 15.80 11.34 7.12
CA ASP A 43 14.36 11.14 6.94
C ASP A 43 13.56 11.87 8.03
N PRO A 44 12.69 12.85 7.66
CA PRO A 44 11.78 13.51 8.59
C PRO A 44 10.85 12.53 9.33
N GLY A 45 10.60 11.34 8.75
CA GLY A 45 9.84 10.25 9.37
C GLY A 45 10.59 9.48 10.44
N GLY A 46 11.90 9.71 10.59
CA GLY A 46 12.75 8.98 11.52
C GLY A 46 12.93 7.51 11.12
N ILE A 47 13.27 6.67 12.10
CA ILE A 47 13.35 5.22 11.87
C ILE A 47 11.99 4.67 11.48
N SER A 48 11.98 3.83 10.45
CA SER A 48 10.79 3.17 9.91
C SER A 48 10.97 1.66 9.89
N TYR A 49 9.88 0.92 10.08
CA TYR A 49 9.86 -0.52 10.25
C TYR A 49 9.02 -1.22 9.19
N GLY A 50 9.50 -2.36 8.70
CA GLY A 50 8.78 -3.26 7.83
C GLY A 50 8.65 -2.81 6.38
N SER A 51 7.90 -3.60 5.61
CA SER A 51 7.68 -3.37 4.17
C SER A 51 6.97 -2.05 3.87
N TYR A 52 6.16 -1.55 4.79
CA TYR A 52 5.35 -0.34 4.64
C TYR A 52 5.96 0.89 5.32
N GLN A 53 7.22 0.80 5.76
CA GLN A 53 7.96 1.90 6.35
C GLN A 53 7.17 2.61 7.47
N LEU A 54 6.67 1.81 8.42
CA LEU A 54 5.92 2.30 9.58
C LEU A 54 6.79 3.23 10.42
N SER A 55 6.51 4.52 10.34
CA SER A 55 7.35 5.59 10.89
C SER A 55 7.18 5.74 12.39
N THR A 56 8.29 5.87 13.09
CA THR A 56 8.31 6.19 14.53
C THR A 56 7.90 7.63 14.82
N THR A 57 8.29 8.57 13.94
CA THR A 57 8.05 10.01 14.15
C THR A 57 6.63 10.41 13.70
N LYS A 58 6.13 9.82 12.60
CA LYS A 58 4.76 10.08 12.11
C LYS A 58 3.69 9.30 12.87
N GLY A 59 4.07 8.46 13.83
CA GLY A 59 3.15 7.70 14.67
C GLY A 59 2.58 6.42 14.05
N THR A 60 2.85 6.12 12.77
CA THR A 60 2.24 4.97 12.07
C THR A 60 2.69 3.63 12.65
N LEU A 61 3.89 3.55 13.23
CA LEU A 61 4.31 2.36 13.97
C LEU A 61 3.45 2.15 15.24
N ALA A 62 3.21 3.21 16.00
CA ALA A 62 2.38 3.14 17.20
C ALA A 62 0.91 2.80 16.88
N GLU A 63 0.38 3.33 15.76
CA GLU A 63 -0.95 2.99 15.27
C GLU A 63 -1.04 1.52 14.88
N TYR A 64 -0.02 0.98 14.18
CA TYR A 64 0.04 -0.42 13.82
C TYR A 64 0.04 -1.34 15.04
N LEU A 65 0.89 -1.05 16.01
CA LEU A 65 0.96 -1.84 17.25
C LEU A 65 -0.36 -1.85 18.01
N LYS A 66 -1.10 -0.73 18.02
CA LYS A 66 -2.45 -0.67 18.61
C LYS A 66 -3.50 -1.43 17.78
N TYR A 67 -3.36 -1.45 16.47
CA TYR A 67 -4.27 -2.15 15.57
C TYR A 67 -4.15 -3.67 15.68
N SER A 68 -2.95 -4.16 15.92
CA SER A 68 -2.64 -5.58 15.87
C SER A 68 -2.62 -6.19 17.27
N ASP A 69 -3.79 -6.62 17.76
CA ASP A 69 -3.93 -7.23 19.10
C ASP A 69 -2.95 -8.39 19.32
N ASN A 70 -2.71 -9.21 18.30
CA ASN A 70 -1.80 -10.36 18.39
C ASN A 70 -0.33 -9.96 18.55
N TYR A 71 0.08 -8.79 18.02
CA TYR A 71 1.49 -8.36 18.01
C TYR A 71 1.78 -7.23 18.99
N ASN A 72 0.76 -6.52 19.48
CA ASN A 72 0.95 -5.50 20.50
C ASN A 72 1.70 -6.06 21.72
N HIS A 73 1.22 -7.15 22.26
CA HIS A 73 1.80 -7.81 23.43
C HIS A 73 3.21 -8.38 23.20
N ALA A 74 3.56 -8.68 21.93
CA ALA A 74 4.91 -9.14 21.60
C ALA A 74 5.99 -8.06 21.82
N PHE A 75 5.59 -6.81 21.92
CA PHE A 75 6.45 -5.65 22.14
C PHE A 75 6.27 -5.01 23.52
N ASP A 76 5.53 -5.66 24.44
CA ASP A 76 5.32 -5.12 25.79
C ASP A 76 6.66 -4.88 26.49
N GLY A 77 6.81 -3.68 27.05
CA GLY A 77 8.04 -3.23 27.70
C GLY A 77 9.19 -2.85 26.76
N LEU A 78 9.05 -3.08 25.44
CA LEU A 78 10.05 -2.71 24.45
C LEU A 78 9.77 -1.32 23.87
N LYS A 79 10.81 -0.54 23.70
CA LYS A 79 10.71 0.81 23.12
C LYS A 79 11.25 0.81 21.68
N PRO A 80 10.49 1.37 20.70
CA PRO A 80 11.02 1.57 19.35
C PRO A 80 12.39 2.28 19.37
N LYS A 81 13.24 1.99 18.40
CA LYS A 81 14.62 2.51 18.28
C LYS A 81 15.62 1.92 19.30
N THR A 82 15.28 0.85 19.99
CA THR A 82 16.21 0.09 20.83
C THR A 82 16.59 -1.22 20.15
N LYS A 83 17.77 -1.77 20.53
CA LYS A 83 18.23 -3.05 19.98
C LYS A 83 17.25 -4.20 20.26
N GLU A 84 16.65 -4.19 21.43
CA GLU A 84 15.68 -5.21 21.88
C GLU A 84 14.43 -5.17 21.01
N PHE A 85 13.89 -3.99 20.72
CA PHE A 85 12.75 -3.81 19.83
C PHE A 85 13.10 -4.25 18.41
N ASP A 86 14.25 -3.84 17.90
CA ASP A 86 14.72 -4.16 16.54
C ASP A 86 14.93 -5.67 16.37
N GLN A 87 15.50 -6.34 17.38
CA GLN A 87 15.66 -7.79 17.38
C GLN A 87 14.33 -8.51 17.37
N LYS A 88 13.38 -8.08 18.21
CA LYS A 88 12.01 -8.65 18.27
C LYS A 88 11.27 -8.46 16.96
N TRP A 89 11.38 -7.27 16.35
CA TRP A 89 10.79 -7.01 15.04
C TRP A 89 11.33 -7.97 13.97
N LYS A 90 12.65 -8.12 13.88
CA LYS A 90 13.31 -9.02 12.92
C LYS A 90 12.96 -10.48 13.17
N GLU A 91 12.90 -10.90 14.43
CA GLU A 91 12.49 -12.25 14.83
C GLU A 91 11.09 -12.58 14.28
N LEU A 92 10.10 -11.74 14.56
CA LEU A 92 8.74 -11.91 14.08
C LEU A 92 8.68 -11.88 12.55
N ALA A 93 9.34 -10.91 11.93
CA ALA A 93 9.32 -10.74 10.47
C ALA A 93 9.95 -11.92 9.71
N ASN A 94 10.91 -12.61 10.30
CA ASN A 94 11.58 -13.76 9.69
C ASN A 94 10.90 -15.10 9.97
N ASN A 95 10.23 -15.22 11.10
CA ASN A 95 9.73 -16.51 11.58
C ASN A 95 8.21 -16.63 11.53
N ASP A 96 7.47 -15.51 11.40
CA ASP A 96 6.02 -15.49 11.38
C ASP A 96 5.45 -14.81 10.12
N PRO A 97 4.98 -15.58 9.12
CA PRO A 97 4.36 -15.04 7.92
C PRO A 97 3.13 -14.16 8.20
N GLN A 98 2.41 -14.41 9.31
CA GLN A 98 1.23 -13.63 9.71
C GLN A 98 1.62 -12.21 10.15
N PHE A 99 2.84 -12.03 10.64
CA PHE A 99 3.34 -10.70 11.01
C PHE A 99 3.42 -9.75 9.80
N HIS A 100 3.84 -10.26 8.64
CA HIS A 100 3.81 -9.47 7.40
C HIS A 100 2.38 -9.22 6.91
N GLN A 101 1.53 -10.23 7.00
CA GLN A 101 0.12 -10.12 6.61
C GLN A 101 -0.61 -9.08 7.46
N SER A 102 -0.38 -9.03 8.77
CA SER A 102 -1.00 -8.05 9.67
C SER A 102 -0.60 -6.60 9.34
N GLN A 103 0.66 -6.38 8.92
CA GLN A 103 1.09 -5.05 8.43
C GLN A 103 0.32 -4.65 7.17
N HIS A 104 0.12 -5.60 6.25
CA HIS A 104 -0.65 -5.36 5.03
C HIS A 104 -2.12 -5.02 5.34
N GLU A 105 -2.76 -5.77 6.22
CA GLU A 105 -4.15 -5.54 6.64
C GLU A 105 -4.32 -4.19 7.35
N PHE A 106 -3.34 -3.79 8.17
CA PHE A 106 -3.31 -2.47 8.77
C PHE A 106 -3.32 -1.36 7.70
N ILE A 107 -2.44 -1.45 6.72
CA ILE A 107 -2.37 -0.45 5.63
C ILE A 107 -3.67 -0.47 4.81
N ALA A 108 -4.22 -1.65 4.51
CA ALA A 108 -5.50 -1.76 3.80
C ALA A 108 -6.61 -1.03 4.55
N SER A 109 -6.75 -1.27 5.84
CA SER A 109 -7.84 -0.71 6.65
C SER A 109 -7.66 0.78 6.98
N LYS A 110 -6.42 1.25 7.19
CA LYS A 110 -6.14 2.61 7.68
C LYS A 110 -5.82 3.61 6.57
N HIS A 111 -5.36 3.14 5.43
CA HIS A 111 -4.97 4.01 4.32
C HIS A 111 -5.84 3.80 3.08
N HIS A 112 -5.99 2.56 2.60
CA HIS A 112 -6.68 2.29 1.34
C HIS A 112 -8.21 2.42 1.46
N GLN A 113 -8.84 1.72 2.40
CA GLN A 113 -10.32 1.72 2.51
C GLN A 113 -10.90 3.11 2.78
N PRO A 114 -10.34 3.96 3.68
CA PRO A 114 -10.82 5.32 3.85
C PRO A 114 -10.75 6.15 2.56
N GLN A 115 -9.71 5.96 1.73
CA GLN A 115 -9.58 6.69 0.48
C GLN A 115 -10.57 6.19 -0.58
N LEU A 116 -10.88 4.91 -0.65
CA LEU A 116 -11.96 4.40 -1.50
C LEU A 116 -13.32 5.01 -1.11
N GLN A 117 -13.60 5.12 0.19
CA GLN A 117 -14.83 5.77 0.66
C GLN A 117 -14.87 7.26 0.31
N ALA A 118 -13.76 7.98 0.51
CA ALA A 118 -13.64 9.39 0.16
C ALA A 118 -13.80 9.61 -1.36
N LEU A 119 -13.22 8.75 -2.18
CA LEU A 119 -13.39 8.76 -3.64
C LEU A 119 -14.86 8.53 -4.03
N LYS A 120 -15.53 7.55 -3.42
CA LYS A 120 -16.96 7.31 -3.66
C LYS A 120 -17.81 8.52 -3.32
N GLN A 121 -17.58 9.15 -2.17
CA GLN A 121 -18.26 10.38 -1.76
C GLN A 121 -17.99 11.55 -2.71
N ALA A 122 -16.80 11.61 -3.32
CA ALA A 122 -16.43 12.58 -4.34
C ALA A 122 -16.99 12.27 -5.74
N GLY A 123 -17.71 11.16 -5.90
CA GLY A 123 -18.35 10.75 -7.16
C GLY A 123 -17.55 9.77 -8.01
N PHE A 124 -16.44 9.22 -7.47
CA PHE A 124 -15.60 8.20 -8.11
C PHE A 124 -15.82 6.85 -7.41
N ASP A 125 -16.79 6.05 -7.88
CA ASP A 125 -17.00 4.71 -7.34
C ASP A 125 -16.01 3.72 -7.97
N PHE A 126 -14.88 3.50 -7.29
CA PHE A 126 -13.83 2.58 -7.73
C PHE A 126 -13.90 1.23 -7.04
N PHE A 127 -14.89 0.97 -6.18
CA PHE A 127 -15.01 -0.30 -5.47
C PHE A 127 -15.16 -1.50 -6.41
N GLU A 128 -15.93 -1.33 -7.50
CA GLU A 128 -16.25 -2.39 -8.46
C GLU A 128 -15.29 -2.41 -9.67
N ARG A 129 -14.28 -1.54 -9.70
CA ARG A 129 -13.29 -1.51 -10.77
C ARG A 129 -12.31 -2.68 -10.69
N GLY A 130 -11.67 -2.97 -11.81
CA GLY A 130 -10.71 -4.06 -11.93
C GLY A 130 -9.51 -3.95 -10.98
N LYS A 131 -8.80 -5.05 -10.81
CA LYS A 131 -7.66 -5.17 -9.87
C LYS A 131 -6.56 -4.12 -10.11
N ALA A 132 -6.33 -3.73 -11.36
CA ALA A 132 -5.33 -2.73 -11.70
C ALA A 132 -5.70 -1.32 -11.19
N VAL A 133 -7.00 -0.95 -11.25
CA VAL A 133 -7.48 0.31 -10.65
C VAL A 133 -7.39 0.24 -9.14
N GLN A 134 -7.73 -0.90 -8.52
CA GLN A 134 -7.59 -1.09 -7.09
C GLN A 134 -6.12 -0.93 -6.64
N ASP A 135 -5.15 -1.49 -7.38
CA ASP A 135 -3.72 -1.32 -7.11
C ASP A 135 -3.26 0.13 -7.31
N MET A 136 -3.77 0.84 -8.31
CA MET A 136 -3.50 2.26 -8.52
C MET A 136 -4.00 3.09 -7.33
N VAL A 137 -5.23 2.86 -6.87
CA VAL A 137 -5.79 3.57 -5.70
C VAL A 137 -5.00 3.23 -4.44
N TRP A 138 -4.59 1.96 -4.27
CA TRP A 138 -3.70 1.56 -3.18
C TRP A 138 -2.40 2.38 -3.18
N SER A 139 -1.72 2.44 -4.32
CA SER A 139 -0.46 3.20 -4.45
C SER A 139 -0.64 4.68 -4.12
N LEU A 140 -1.71 5.31 -4.60
CA LEU A 140 -2.03 6.70 -4.26
C LEU A 140 -2.35 6.88 -2.77
N ALA A 141 -3.13 5.99 -2.18
CA ALA A 141 -3.53 6.05 -0.78
C ALA A 141 -2.32 5.90 0.17
N VAL A 142 -1.40 4.99 -0.14
CA VAL A 142 -0.17 4.80 0.66
C VAL A 142 0.75 6.02 0.54
N GLN A 143 0.90 6.58 -0.68
CA GLN A 143 1.82 7.70 -0.91
C GLN A 143 1.25 9.05 -0.48
N HIS A 144 -0.02 9.30 -0.74
CA HIS A 144 -0.63 10.64 -0.66
C HIS A 144 -1.74 10.77 0.39
N ARG A 145 -2.22 9.65 0.96
CA ARG A 145 -3.26 9.65 2.01
C ARG A 145 -4.44 10.57 1.64
N ASP A 146 -4.70 11.58 2.44
CA ASP A 146 -5.85 12.49 2.29
C ASP A 146 -5.85 13.28 0.97
N TYR A 147 -4.72 13.35 0.28
CA TYR A 147 -4.63 13.98 -1.05
C TYR A 147 -4.99 13.03 -2.20
N THR A 148 -5.38 11.78 -1.93
CA THR A 148 -5.73 10.79 -2.97
C THR A 148 -6.88 11.28 -3.85
N VAL A 149 -7.93 11.83 -3.25
CA VAL A 149 -9.10 12.38 -3.97
C VAL A 149 -8.68 13.53 -4.88
N ASP A 150 -7.83 14.44 -4.40
CA ASP A 150 -7.36 15.59 -5.20
C ASP A 150 -6.50 15.15 -6.39
N LYS A 151 -5.69 14.10 -6.21
CA LYS A 151 -4.90 13.52 -7.31
C LYS A 151 -5.78 12.93 -8.39
N ILE A 152 -6.85 12.20 -8.02
CA ILE A 152 -7.81 11.63 -8.96
C ILE A 152 -8.61 12.72 -9.68
N LYS A 153 -9.11 13.73 -8.97
CA LYS A 153 -9.81 14.87 -9.57
C LYS A 153 -8.93 15.58 -10.59
N ARG A 154 -7.68 15.90 -10.20
CA ARG A 154 -6.72 16.54 -11.10
C ARG A 154 -6.49 15.72 -12.36
N ALA A 155 -6.27 14.41 -12.22
CA ALA A 155 -6.07 13.53 -13.37
C ALA A 155 -7.27 13.52 -14.32
N GLN A 156 -8.50 13.51 -13.78
CA GLN A 156 -9.71 13.64 -14.58
C GLN A 156 -9.77 14.98 -15.33
N ASP A 157 -9.52 16.08 -14.63
CA ASP A 157 -9.58 17.42 -15.20
C ASP A 157 -8.52 17.62 -16.29
N GLU A 158 -7.29 17.16 -16.07
CA GLU A 158 -6.18 17.27 -17.02
C GLU A 158 -6.33 16.39 -18.24
N SER A 159 -6.97 15.21 -18.10
CA SER A 159 -7.21 14.30 -19.22
C SER A 159 -8.45 14.66 -20.03
N GLY A 160 -9.39 15.41 -19.46
CA GLY A 160 -10.70 15.66 -20.04
C GLY A 160 -11.62 14.43 -20.08
N LEU A 161 -11.21 13.32 -19.49
CA LEU A 161 -11.98 12.07 -19.42
C LEU A 161 -13.08 12.17 -18.34
N ASN A 162 -14.16 11.45 -18.55
CA ASN A 162 -15.13 11.20 -17.48
C ASN A 162 -14.84 9.84 -16.84
N PHE A 163 -14.27 9.83 -15.64
CA PHE A 163 -13.88 8.58 -14.95
C PHE A 163 -15.06 7.68 -14.54
N LYS A 164 -16.31 8.15 -14.66
CA LYS A 164 -17.48 7.28 -14.50
C LYS A 164 -17.67 6.34 -15.69
N THR A 165 -17.33 6.79 -16.89
CA THR A 165 -17.54 6.07 -18.15
C THR A 165 -16.27 5.58 -18.82
N ALA A 166 -15.11 6.13 -18.45
CA ALA A 166 -13.81 5.73 -18.95
C ALA A 166 -13.49 4.27 -18.58
N THR A 167 -12.72 3.62 -19.42
CA THR A 167 -12.18 2.30 -19.14
C THR A 167 -11.12 2.33 -18.02
N ASP A 168 -10.87 1.21 -17.41
CA ASP A 168 -9.83 1.08 -16.37
C ASP A 168 -8.44 1.48 -16.89
N ALA A 169 -8.12 1.14 -18.15
CA ALA A 169 -6.86 1.49 -18.79
C ALA A 169 -6.71 3.02 -18.94
N GLU A 170 -7.75 3.69 -19.46
CA GLU A 170 -7.75 5.15 -19.62
C GLU A 170 -7.61 5.88 -18.28
N ILE A 171 -8.28 5.40 -17.23
CA ILE A 171 -8.17 5.97 -15.88
C ILE A 171 -6.74 5.84 -15.36
N ILE A 172 -6.16 4.65 -15.47
CA ILE A 172 -4.80 4.38 -14.99
C ILE A 172 -3.80 5.26 -15.74
N GLU A 173 -3.88 5.33 -17.07
CA GLU A 173 -3.01 6.15 -17.90
C GLU A 173 -3.11 7.63 -17.50
N ALA A 174 -4.33 8.18 -17.42
CA ALA A 174 -4.56 9.56 -17.02
C ALA A 174 -3.97 9.90 -15.64
N VAL A 175 -4.14 8.99 -14.68
CA VAL A 175 -3.61 9.18 -13.32
C VAL A 175 -2.09 9.17 -13.29
N TYR A 176 -1.45 8.23 -13.99
CA TYR A 176 0.02 8.18 -14.05
C TYR A 176 0.61 9.33 -14.86
N ASP A 177 -0.02 9.77 -15.94
CA ASP A 177 0.39 10.94 -16.71
C ASP A 177 0.30 12.22 -15.88
N SER A 178 -0.80 12.41 -15.16
CA SER A 178 -0.92 13.53 -14.21
C SER A 178 0.16 13.48 -13.14
N LYS A 179 0.43 12.28 -12.60
CA LYS A 179 1.48 12.08 -11.62
C LYS A 179 2.86 12.49 -12.17
N LEU A 180 3.22 12.05 -13.38
CA LEU A 180 4.51 12.38 -14.02
C LEU A 180 4.71 13.87 -14.28
N ARG A 181 3.63 14.61 -14.56
CA ARG A 181 3.69 16.06 -14.79
C ARG A 181 3.95 16.87 -13.52
N HIS A 182 3.71 16.31 -12.34
CA HIS A 182 3.76 17.01 -11.06
C HIS A 182 4.80 16.45 -10.06
N TYR A 183 5.76 15.66 -10.58
CA TYR A 183 6.93 15.19 -9.81
C TYR A 183 8.20 15.98 -10.11
#